data_62f3980d1654fd2eb5728265d8b0f2e9
#
_entry.id   62f3980d1654fd2eb5728265d8b0f2e9
#
_cell.length_a   1.000
_cell.length_b   1.000
_cell.length_c   1.000
_cell.angle_alpha   90.00
_cell.angle_beta   90.00
_cell.angle_gamma   90.00
#
_symmetry.space_group_name_H-M   'P 1'
#
loop_
_entity.id
_entity.type
_entity.pdbx_description
1 polymer ?
#
loop_
_entity_poly.entity_id
_entity_poly.type
_entity_poly.pdbx_seq_one_letter_code
_entity_poly.pdbx_strand_id
1 'polypeptide(L)'
;MYANEWDIEGIIANRPVAREGENTHRERTGIGIVRSLLRAYGECHPQLVQHDPRYPTMEALLQRTVAGGVGNAAAELVLAALESKDPRPVWFLNWGTDYGSNPSALKLALDQVHDQRGAAEYARLKSRLRLSSDDRFGEHTWDVPPAFPLWVDTFRPEREGGRWYHRFSALTATAGGFDIERDVRTGHGPLGAMYPVNTDRPQKEGDSMTFLYLVPTGMNHPEHPGWGSWGGRYGLREEKGGSRPYYWANVADAWHGTVKRDHVLARWAVALQNDFKARLDWCVAPFEQANHPPLVTVAGEAIRHVKPGERIGLDATATTDPESDALSFEWYVYPEAGSYEGPPVELHSSEPARVVFTAPELDETRELHVVLAVTDAGEPALTRYARLIFRGPQADH
;
A
#
# COMPACT_ATOMS: atom_id res chain seq x y z
N MET A 1 -10.82 7.26 -2.30
CA MET A 1 -10.23 8.04 -1.20
C MET A 1 -8.72 8.33 -1.42
N TYR A 2 -7.94 7.38 -1.91
CA TYR A 2 -6.49 7.52 -2.09
C TYR A 2 -6.08 7.87 -3.54
N ALA A 3 -6.99 8.37 -4.36
CA ALA A 3 -6.70 8.67 -5.77
C ALA A 3 -5.67 9.80 -6.00
N ASN A 4 -5.44 10.62 -4.99
CA ASN A 4 -4.42 11.67 -4.98
C ASN A 4 -3.00 11.16 -4.76
N GLU A 5 -2.83 9.91 -4.31
CA GLU A 5 -1.50 9.37 -3.96
C GLU A 5 -0.75 8.79 -5.16
N TRP A 6 -1.45 8.55 -6.27
CA TRP A 6 -0.87 7.91 -7.45
C TRP A 6 -1.37 8.52 -8.75
N ASP A 7 -0.58 8.36 -9.81
CA ASP A 7 -1.05 8.57 -11.18
C ASP A 7 -1.81 7.33 -11.65
N ILE A 8 -3.13 7.41 -11.67
CA ILE A 8 -4.01 6.31 -12.05
C ILE A 8 -4.07 6.22 -13.58
N GLU A 9 -3.35 5.25 -14.15
CA GLU A 9 -3.29 5.01 -15.59
C GLU A 9 -4.51 4.25 -16.11
N GLY A 10 -5.15 3.43 -15.27
CA GLY A 10 -6.33 2.71 -15.68
C GLY A 10 -7.10 2.05 -14.55
N ILE A 11 -8.40 1.89 -14.76
CA ILE A 11 -9.31 1.15 -13.91
C ILE A 11 -10.02 0.10 -14.76
N ILE A 12 -9.82 -1.18 -14.44
CA ILE A 12 -10.39 -2.29 -15.19
C ILE A 12 -11.41 -3.00 -14.31
N ALA A 13 -12.69 -2.90 -14.70
CA ALA A 13 -13.77 -3.61 -14.03
C ALA A 13 -13.80 -5.06 -14.53
N ASN A 14 -13.06 -5.95 -13.87
CA ASN A 14 -12.85 -7.32 -14.33
C ASN A 14 -14.09 -8.22 -14.20
N ARG A 15 -15.00 -7.90 -13.31
CA ARG A 15 -16.22 -8.69 -13.09
C ARG A 15 -17.33 -8.28 -14.08
N PRO A 16 -17.85 -9.22 -14.91
CA PRO A 16 -18.91 -8.91 -15.87
C PRO A 16 -20.24 -8.63 -15.20
N VAL A 17 -20.57 -9.35 -14.12
CA VAL A 17 -21.84 -9.24 -13.39
C VAL A 17 -21.60 -8.83 -11.95
N ALA A 18 -22.39 -7.86 -11.47
CA ALA A 18 -22.37 -7.45 -10.06
C ALA A 18 -22.77 -8.61 -9.14
N ARG A 19 -22.13 -8.74 -7.98
CA ARG A 19 -22.56 -9.69 -6.96
C ARG A 19 -23.89 -9.24 -6.34
N GLU A 20 -24.80 -10.19 -6.22
CA GLU A 20 -25.98 -10.01 -5.40
C GLU A 20 -25.57 -9.82 -3.92
N GLY A 21 -26.14 -8.83 -3.24
CA GLY A 21 -25.80 -8.50 -1.86
C GLY A 21 -24.61 -7.55 -1.63
N GLU A 22 -23.77 -7.32 -2.64
CA GLU A 22 -22.73 -6.26 -2.60
C GLU A 22 -23.15 -5.02 -3.39
N ASN A 23 -24.27 -5.13 -4.09
CA ASN A 23 -24.75 -4.12 -5.01
C ASN A 23 -25.77 -3.18 -4.32
N THR A 24 -25.27 -2.25 -3.53
CA THR A 24 -26.10 -1.19 -2.93
C THR A 24 -26.63 -0.19 -3.98
N HIS A 25 -26.19 -0.29 -5.24
CA HIS A 25 -26.40 0.73 -6.28
C HIS A 25 -27.31 0.25 -7.40
N ARG A 26 -27.90 -0.92 -7.28
CA ARG A 26 -28.79 -1.52 -8.30
C ARG A 26 -28.12 -1.73 -9.67
N GLU A 27 -26.81 -1.68 -9.73
CA GLU A 27 -26.05 -1.90 -10.94
C GLU A 27 -25.97 -3.41 -11.25
N ARG A 28 -26.04 -3.76 -12.55
CA ARG A 28 -26.02 -5.14 -12.99
C ARG A 28 -24.65 -5.65 -13.44
N THR A 29 -23.71 -4.74 -13.61
CA THR A 29 -22.36 -5.04 -14.12
C THR A 29 -21.28 -4.45 -13.24
N GLY A 30 -20.11 -5.06 -13.23
CA GLY A 30 -18.96 -4.53 -12.50
C GLY A 30 -18.57 -3.13 -12.97
N ILE A 31 -18.58 -2.89 -14.28
CA ILE A 31 -18.31 -1.54 -14.85
C ILE A 31 -19.37 -0.51 -14.42
N GLY A 32 -20.62 -0.92 -14.28
CA GLY A 32 -21.69 -0.06 -13.75
C GLY A 32 -21.41 0.35 -12.32
N ILE A 33 -21.02 -0.58 -11.45
CA ILE A 33 -20.63 -0.29 -10.06
C ILE A 33 -19.47 0.70 -10.01
N VAL A 34 -18.39 0.44 -10.76
CA VAL A 34 -17.22 1.34 -10.78
C VAL A 34 -17.61 2.74 -11.22
N ARG A 35 -18.41 2.85 -12.30
CA ARG A 35 -18.90 4.16 -12.78
C ARG A 35 -19.80 4.88 -11.77
N SER A 36 -20.62 4.15 -11.02
CA SER A 36 -21.43 4.74 -9.95
C SER A 36 -20.56 5.27 -8.80
N LEU A 37 -19.53 4.53 -8.40
CA LEU A 37 -18.54 4.99 -7.41
C LEU A 37 -17.80 6.24 -7.89
N LEU A 38 -17.39 6.28 -9.16
CA LEU A 38 -16.72 7.45 -9.73
C LEU A 38 -17.64 8.68 -9.81
N ARG A 39 -18.93 8.50 -10.05
CA ARG A 39 -19.90 9.62 -9.98
C ARG A 39 -20.02 10.16 -8.55
N ALA A 40 -20.19 9.28 -7.57
CA ALA A 40 -20.22 9.69 -6.17
C ALA A 40 -18.91 10.38 -5.73
N TYR A 41 -17.76 9.89 -6.20
CA TYR A 41 -16.49 10.57 -6.05
C TYR A 41 -16.50 11.97 -6.69
N GLY A 42 -17.06 12.11 -7.89
CA GLY A 42 -17.18 13.40 -8.59
C GLY A 42 -18.01 14.41 -7.80
N GLU A 43 -19.05 13.98 -7.07
CA GLU A 43 -19.81 14.84 -6.19
C GLU A 43 -19.01 15.33 -4.96
N CYS A 44 -18.06 14.50 -4.48
CA CYS A 44 -17.15 14.88 -3.40
C CYS A 44 -15.92 15.67 -3.89
N HIS A 45 -15.57 15.58 -5.16
CA HIS A 45 -14.33 16.13 -5.72
C HIS A 45 -14.10 17.62 -5.43
N PRO A 46 -15.12 18.54 -5.47
CA PRO A 46 -14.93 19.95 -5.14
C PRO A 46 -14.42 20.20 -3.72
N GLN A 47 -14.73 19.29 -2.77
CA GLN A 47 -14.15 19.36 -1.43
C GLN A 47 -12.77 18.71 -1.40
N LEU A 48 -12.62 17.52 -1.96
CA LEU A 48 -11.36 16.78 -1.95
C LEU A 48 -10.17 17.60 -2.48
N VAL A 49 -10.36 18.39 -3.53
CA VAL A 49 -9.28 19.23 -4.11
C VAL A 49 -8.87 20.41 -3.23
N GLN A 50 -9.67 20.77 -2.22
CA GLN A 50 -9.27 21.77 -1.23
C GLN A 50 -8.25 21.20 -0.25
N HIS A 51 -8.32 19.88 0.02
CA HIS A 51 -7.40 19.16 0.88
C HIS A 51 -6.11 18.76 0.13
N ASP A 52 -6.26 18.31 -1.13
CA ASP A 52 -5.13 17.97 -1.99
C ASP A 52 -5.47 18.20 -3.47
N PRO A 53 -4.81 19.15 -4.15
CA PRO A 53 -5.07 19.45 -5.56
C PRO A 53 -4.70 18.31 -6.52
N ARG A 54 -4.01 17.26 -6.05
CA ARG A 54 -3.65 16.08 -6.85
C ARG A 54 -4.84 15.12 -7.07
N TYR A 55 -5.98 15.30 -6.41
CA TYR A 55 -7.16 14.48 -6.69
C TYR A 55 -7.58 14.62 -8.15
N PRO A 56 -7.57 13.51 -8.95
CA PRO A 56 -7.96 13.57 -10.36
C PRO A 56 -9.44 13.86 -10.52
N THR A 57 -9.83 14.47 -11.63
CA THR A 57 -11.25 14.71 -11.92
C THR A 57 -11.99 13.39 -12.20
N MET A 58 -13.28 13.37 -11.91
CA MET A 58 -14.15 12.23 -12.26
C MET A 58 -14.06 11.88 -13.75
N GLU A 59 -14.07 12.88 -14.61
CA GLU A 59 -14.00 12.72 -16.06
C GLU A 59 -12.70 12.02 -16.49
N ALA A 60 -11.57 12.42 -15.91
CA ALA A 60 -10.28 11.80 -16.18
C ALA A 60 -10.27 10.31 -15.77
N LEU A 61 -10.85 9.99 -14.62
CA LEU A 61 -10.96 8.60 -14.16
C LEU A 61 -11.94 7.79 -15.03
N LEU A 62 -13.09 8.37 -15.41
CA LEU A 62 -14.07 7.70 -16.28
C LEU A 62 -13.50 7.38 -17.66
N GLN A 63 -12.69 8.28 -18.25
CA GLN A 63 -12.02 8.06 -19.53
C GLN A 63 -11.02 6.90 -19.49
N ARG A 64 -10.43 6.63 -18.33
CA ARG A 64 -9.49 5.53 -18.08
C ARG A 64 -10.16 4.28 -17.50
N THR A 65 -11.51 4.20 -17.50
CA THR A 65 -12.28 3.10 -16.92
C THR A 65 -12.89 2.24 -18.01
N VAL A 66 -12.50 0.98 -18.06
CA VAL A 66 -12.96 -0.02 -19.04
C VAL A 66 -13.50 -1.28 -18.38
N ALA A 67 -14.33 -2.03 -19.09
CA ALA A 67 -14.73 -3.37 -18.68
C ALA A 67 -13.64 -4.39 -19.06
N GLY A 68 -13.30 -5.26 -18.13
CA GLY A 68 -12.47 -6.43 -18.40
C GLY A 68 -13.23 -7.53 -19.13
N GLY A 69 -12.52 -8.39 -19.84
CA GLY A 69 -13.09 -9.57 -20.49
C GLY A 69 -13.97 -9.31 -21.71
N VAL A 70 -14.06 -8.08 -22.19
CA VAL A 70 -14.85 -7.72 -23.39
C VAL A 70 -13.95 -6.98 -24.38
N GLY A 71 -13.62 -7.64 -25.50
CA GLY A 71 -12.73 -7.06 -26.51
C GLY A 71 -11.32 -6.81 -26.00
N ASN A 72 -10.58 -5.93 -26.68
CA ASN A 72 -9.18 -5.63 -26.38
C ASN A 72 -8.96 -4.39 -25.49
N ALA A 73 -10.00 -3.61 -25.20
CA ALA A 73 -9.85 -2.31 -24.56
C ALA A 73 -9.10 -2.34 -23.22
N ALA A 74 -9.27 -3.38 -22.42
CA ALA A 74 -8.55 -3.54 -21.15
C ALA A 74 -7.06 -3.86 -21.37
N ALA A 75 -6.73 -4.69 -22.37
CA ALA A 75 -5.35 -4.98 -22.73
C ALA A 75 -4.66 -3.74 -23.35
N GLU A 76 -5.35 -2.99 -24.18
CA GLU A 76 -4.88 -1.75 -24.77
C GLU A 76 -4.57 -0.69 -23.70
N LEU A 77 -5.41 -0.61 -22.65
CA LEU A 77 -5.19 0.29 -21.51
C LEU A 77 -3.89 -0.09 -20.76
N VAL A 78 -3.68 -1.39 -20.51
CA VAL A 78 -2.44 -1.88 -19.88
C VAL A 78 -1.22 -1.56 -20.75
N LEU A 79 -1.31 -1.81 -22.06
CA LEU A 79 -0.21 -1.51 -23.00
C LEU A 79 0.10 -0.02 -23.03
N ALA A 80 -0.93 0.85 -23.07
CA ALA A 80 -0.73 2.28 -23.06
C ALA A 80 0.04 2.75 -21.81
N ALA A 81 -0.29 2.21 -20.64
CA ALA A 81 0.45 2.49 -19.41
C ALA A 81 1.91 2.03 -19.47
N LEU A 82 2.16 0.80 -19.95
CA LEU A 82 3.50 0.24 -20.09
C LEU A 82 4.35 0.95 -21.16
N GLU A 83 3.74 1.52 -22.19
CA GLU A 83 4.39 2.25 -23.27
C GLU A 83 4.55 3.75 -23.00
N SER A 84 4.00 4.24 -21.89
CA SER A 84 4.13 5.64 -21.53
C SER A 84 5.60 6.07 -21.44
N LYS A 85 5.88 7.35 -21.65
CA LYS A 85 7.25 7.92 -21.56
C LYS A 85 7.70 8.14 -20.11
N ASP A 86 6.80 7.97 -19.14
CA ASP A 86 7.14 8.07 -17.73
C ASP A 86 8.11 6.93 -17.35
N PRO A 87 9.29 7.22 -16.80
CA PRO A 87 10.27 6.20 -16.44
C PRO A 87 9.90 5.38 -15.20
N ARG A 88 8.92 5.82 -14.43
CA ARG A 88 8.49 5.13 -13.20
C ARG A 88 7.93 3.73 -13.51
N PRO A 89 8.07 2.78 -12.59
CA PRO A 89 7.43 1.47 -12.75
C PRO A 89 5.90 1.60 -12.76
N VAL A 90 5.26 0.69 -13.49
CA VAL A 90 3.80 0.57 -13.53
C VAL A 90 3.37 -0.52 -12.56
N TRP A 91 2.61 -0.14 -11.54
CA TRP A 91 2.03 -1.08 -10.59
C TRP A 91 0.68 -1.57 -11.09
N PHE A 92 0.56 -2.87 -11.31
CA PHE A 92 -0.70 -3.52 -11.62
C PHE A 92 -1.27 -4.15 -10.34
N LEU A 93 -2.38 -3.60 -9.85
CA LEU A 93 -3.07 -4.08 -8.66
C LEU A 93 -4.22 -5.00 -9.08
N ASN A 94 -4.10 -6.29 -8.82
CA ASN A 94 -5.14 -7.25 -9.15
C ASN A 94 -6.00 -7.53 -7.92
N TRP A 95 -7.24 -7.05 -7.94
CA TRP A 95 -8.21 -7.20 -6.86
C TRP A 95 -9.24 -8.31 -7.12
N GLY A 96 -9.09 -9.02 -8.17
CA GLY A 96 -9.97 -10.11 -8.53
C GLY A 96 -9.32 -11.07 -9.49
N THR A 97 -9.62 -12.32 -9.30
CA THR A 97 -9.23 -13.36 -10.23
C THR A 97 -10.03 -13.27 -11.51
N ASP A 98 -9.47 -13.88 -12.54
CA ASP A 98 -10.22 -14.17 -13.75
C ASP A 98 -11.47 -14.97 -13.41
N TYR A 99 -12.61 -14.37 -13.68
CA TYR A 99 -13.88 -15.04 -13.51
C TYR A 99 -14.26 -15.78 -14.79
N GLY A 100 -14.12 -17.10 -14.76
CA GLY A 100 -14.48 -17.93 -15.88
C GLY A 100 -13.40 -18.03 -16.96
N SER A 101 -13.80 -18.04 -18.23
CA SER A 101 -12.92 -18.22 -19.39
C SER A 101 -12.23 -16.93 -19.87
N ASN A 102 -12.39 -15.84 -19.16
CA ASN A 102 -11.81 -14.55 -19.55
C ASN A 102 -10.39 -14.41 -18.98
N PRO A 103 -9.34 -14.38 -19.82
CA PRO A 103 -7.99 -14.12 -19.37
C PRO A 103 -7.89 -12.69 -18.82
N SER A 104 -6.98 -12.46 -17.85
CA SER A 104 -6.76 -11.13 -17.31
C SER A 104 -6.32 -10.15 -18.38
N ALA A 105 -6.65 -8.88 -18.21
CA ALA A 105 -6.23 -7.83 -19.11
C ALA A 105 -4.70 -7.77 -19.26
N LEU A 106 -3.99 -7.98 -18.14
CA LEU A 106 -2.53 -8.02 -18.14
C LEU A 106 -1.99 -9.20 -18.95
N LYS A 107 -2.59 -10.40 -18.78
CA LYS A 107 -2.19 -11.57 -19.57
C LYS A 107 -2.40 -11.32 -21.06
N LEU A 108 -3.57 -10.83 -21.45
CA LEU A 108 -3.87 -10.52 -22.85
C LEU A 108 -2.89 -9.50 -23.44
N ALA A 109 -2.57 -8.45 -22.68
CA ALA A 109 -1.61 -7.43 -23.11
C ALA A 109 -0.21 -8.03 -23.34
N LEU A 110 0.26 -8.82 -22.40
CA LEU A 110 1.57 -9.44 -22.48
C LEU A 110 1.66 -10.51 -23.59
N ASP A 111 0.61 -11.34 -23.77
CA ASP A 111 0.51 -12.29 -24.87
C ASP A 111 0.57 -11.57 -26.22
N GLN A 112 -0.17 -10.50 -26.41
CA GLN A 112 -0.14 -9.69 -27.64
C GLN A 112 1.26 -9.14 -27.95
N VAL A 113 1.95 -8.64 -26.94
CA VAL A 113 3.32 -8.14 -27.12
C VAL A 113 4.27 -9.27 -27.52
N HIS A 114 4.22 -10.39 -26.80
CA HIS A 114 5.07 -11.53 -27.08
C HIS A 114 4.88 -12.04 -28.51
N ASP A 115 3.63 -12.26 -28.92
CA ASP A 115 3.29 -12.89 -30.20
C ASP A 115 3.46 -11.95 -31.40
N GLN A 116 3.19 -10.66 -31.23
CA GLN A 116 3.17 -9.71 -32.33
C GLN A 116 4.46 -8.88 -32.45
N ARG A 117 5.17 -8.66 -31.32
CA ARG A 117 6.34 -7.77 -31.27
C ARG A 117 7.62 -8.50 -30.87
N GLY A 118 7.51 -9.75 -30.44
CA GLY A 118 8.64 -10.62 -30.11
C GLY A 118 9.20 -10.45 -28.70
N ALA A 119 10.12 -11.34 -28.35
CA ALA A 119 10.65 -11.51 -27.01
C ALA A 119 11.38 -10.27 -26.44
N ALA A 120 12.08 -9.51 -27.28
CA ALA A 120 12.83 -8.33 -26.83
C ALA A 120 11.89 -7.21 -26.34
N GLU A 121 10.84 -6.92 -27.09
CA GLU A 121 9.86 -5.90 -26.71
C GLU A 121 9.04 -6.35 -25.51
N TYR A 122 8.68 -7.61 -25.46
CA TYR A 122 8.08 -8.22 -24.29
C TYR A 122 8.92 -8.00 -23.02
N ALA A 123 10.20 -8.34 -23.06
CA ALA A 123 11.11 -8.17 -21.92
C ALA A 123 11.22 -6.69 -21.51
N ARG A 124 11.30 -5.78 -22.49
CA ARG A 124 11.36 -4.34 -22.26
C ARG A 124 10.12 -3.82 -21.51
N LEU A 125 8.91 -4.13 -21.99
CA LEU A 125 7.68 -3.67 -21.35
C LEU A 125 7.48 -4.31 -19.97
N LYS A 126 7.78 -5.59 -19.87
CA LYS A 126 7.67 -6.32 -18.60
C LYS A 126 8.64 -5.81 -17.54
N SER A 127 9.82 -5.33 -17.89
CA SER A 127 10.77 -4.77 -16.92
C SER A 127 10.24 -3.56 -16.16
N ARG A 128 9.23 -2.87 -16.69
CA ARG A 128 8.55 -1.75 -16.05
C ARG A 128 7.46 -2.16 -15.08
N LEU A 129 7.02 -3.40 -15.15
CA LEU A 129 5.86 -3.88 -14.42
C LEU A 129 6.22 -4.27 -13.00
N ARG A 130 5.34 -3.91 -12.06
CA ARG A 130 5.29 -4.41 -10.69
C ARG A 130 3.90 -4.96 -10.44
N LEU A 131 3.81 -6.06 -9.75
CA LEU A 131 2.54 -6.75 -9.53
C LEU A 131 2.24 -6.84 -8.03
N SER A 132 1.07 -6.35 -7.63
CA SER A 132 0.47 -6.62 -6.34
C SER A 132 -0.84 -7.35 -6.57
N SER A 133 -0.88 -8.64 -6.24
CA SER A 133 -2.03 -9.48 -6.58
C SER A 133 -2.18 -10.67 -5.66
N ASP A 134 -3.26 -11.39 -5.83
CA ASP A 134 -3.34 -12.76 -5.38
C ASP A 134 -2.53 -13.69 -6.33
N ASP A 135 -2.18 -14.88 -5.86
CA ASP A 135 -1.35 -15.86 -6.57
C ASP A 135 -2.05 -16.56 -7.76
N ARG A 136 -3.34 -16.32 -7.93
CA ARG A 136 -4.14 -16.88 -9.03
C ARG A 136 -3.95 -16.11 -10.33
N PHE A 137 -3.09 -15.12 -10.31
CA PHE A 137 -2.62 -14.47 -11.53
C PHE A 137 -1.82 -15.49 -12.33
N GLY A 138 -2.44 -16.03 -13.37
CA GLY A 138 -1.94 -17.17 -14.14
C GLY A 138 -0.49 -16.97 -14.59
N GLU A 139 0.34 -17.92 -14.24
CA GLU A 139 1.68 -18.03 -14.79
C GLU A 139 1.58 -18.24 -16.29
N HIS A 140 2.30 -17.41 -17.03
CA HIS A 140 2.44 -17.65 -18.46
C HIS A 140 3.36 -18.86 -18.66
N THR A 141 2.89 -19.86 -19.36
CA THR A 141 3.65 -21.10 -19.61
C THR A 141 4.96 -20.86 -20.36
N TRP A 142 5.07 -19.75 -21.10
CA TRP A 142 6.27 -19.30 -21.81
C TRP A 142 7.10 -18.30 -21.03
N ASP A 143 6.69 -17.96 -19.81
CA ASP A 143 7.34 -17.00 -18.96
C ASP A 143 8.49 -17.65 -18.20
N VAL A 144 9.54 -17.94 -18.92
CA VAL A 144 10.78 -18.42 -18.34
C VAL A 144 11.51 -17.24 -17.71
N PRO A 145 12.10 -17.44 -16.54
CA PRO A 145 12.52 -16.37 -15.62
C PRO A 145 13.21 -15.17 -16.32
N PRO A 146 13.05 -13.96 -15.71
CA PRO A 146 12.19 -13.62 -14.57
C PRO A 146 10.79 -13.27 -15.04
N ALA A 147 9.78 -13.84 -14.36
CA ALA A 147 8.40 -13.56 -14.75
C ALA A 147 8.08 -12.08 -14.60
N PHE A 148 8.26 -11.50 -13.42
CA PHE A 148 8.09 -10.08 -13.18
C PHE A 148 9.28 -9.53 -12.38
N PRO A 149 9.69 -8.28 -12.56
CA PRO A 149 10.75 -7.66 -11.76
C PRO A 149 10.43 -7.66 -10.27
N LEU A 150 9.17 -7.44 -9.92
CA LEU A 150 8.67 -7.54 -8.55
C LEU A 150 7.22 -8.03 -8.55
N TRP A 151 6.95 -9.05 -7.73
CA TRP A 151 5.61 -9.53 -7.46
C TRP A 151 5.40 -9.68 -5.96
N VAL A 152 4.38 -9.00 -5.44
CA VAL A 152 3.95 -9.08 -4.05
C VAL A 152 2.59 -9.77 -3.98
N ASP A 153 2.55 -10.98 -3.43
CA ASP A 153 1.30 -11.66 -3.14
C ASP A 153 0.78 -11.20 -1.79
N THR A 154 -0.25 -10.38 -1.84
CA THR A 154 -0.88 -9.82 -0.66
C THR A 154 -1.93 -10.74 -0.04
N PHE A 155 -2.27 -11.84 -0.69
CA PHE A 155 -3.40 -12.69 -0.32
C PHE A 155 -3.07 -13.98 0.38
N ARG A 156 -1.96 -14.64 0.02
CA ARG A 156 -1.72 -15.98 0.55
C ARG A 156 -0.64 -16.03 1.60
N PRO A 157 -0.99 -16.53 2.77
CA PRO A 157 -0.05 -17.21 3.61
C PRO A 157 0.13 -18.65 3.12
N GLU A 158 1.26 -19.27 3.45
CA GLU A 158 1.35 -20.71 3.48
C GLU A 158 0.16 -21.29 4.24
N ARG A 159 -0.41 -22.35 3.71
CA ARG A 159 -1.53 -23.05 4.34
C ARG A 159 -1.08 -23.68 5.66
N GLU A 160 -1.14 -22.95 6.73
CA GLU A 160 -1.33 -23.55 8.03
C GLU A 160 -2.83 -23.84 8.17
N GLY A 161 -3.22 -25.08 8.00
CA GLY A 161 -4.59 -25.54 8.20
C GLY A 161 -5.62 -25.10 7.16
N GLY A 162 -5.21 -24.63 5.98
CA GLY A 162 -6.13 -24.37 4.86
C GLY A 162 -7.00 -23.13 5.00
N ARG A 163 -6.70 -22.23 5.89
CA ARG A 163 -7.48 -20.99 6.11
C ARG A 163 -6.81 -19.79 5.46
N TRP A 164 -7.65 -18.91 4.90
CA TRP A 164 -7.24 -17.61 4.42
C TRP A 164 -6.69 -16.76 5.57
N TYR A 165 -5.68 -15.96 5.28
CA TYR A 165 -5.20 -14.96 6.21
C TYR A 165 -6.27 -13.88 6.41
N HIS A 166 -6.80 -13.78 7.62
CA HIS A 166 -7.87 -12.84 7.94
C HIS A 166 -7.29 -11.46 8.26
N ARG A 167 -6.64 -10.85 7.29
CA ARG A 167 -5.98 -9.56 7.44
C ARG A 167 -6.91 -8.47 7.95
N PHE A 168 -8.12 -8.46 7.43
CA PHE A 168 -9.07 -7.45 7.83
C PHE A 168 -9.57 -7.61 9.26
N SER A 169 -9.70 -8.80 9.77
CA SER A 169 -10.03 -9.01 11.19
C SER A 169 -8.91 -8.56 12.12
N ALA A 170 -7.64 -8.66 11.70
CA ALA A 170 -6.53 -8.09 12.46
C ALA A 170 -6.63 -6.56 12.55
N LEU A 171 -6.99 -5.89 11.45
CA LEU A 171 -7.20 -4.44 11.43
C LEU A 171 -8.37 -4.01 12.31
N THR A 172 -9.54 -4.63 12.15
CA THR A 172 -10.75 -4.23 12.90
C THR A 172 -10.68 -4.58 14.39
N ALA A 173 -10.09 -5.72 14.75
CA ALA A 173 -9.92 -6.10 16.15
C ALA A 173 -8.99 -5.15 16.92
N THR A 174 -8.06 -4.48 16.21
CA THR A 174 -7.05 -3.61 16.82
C THR A 174 -7.42 -2.14 16.75
N ALA A 175 -8.19 -1.72 15.73
CA ALA A 175 -8.52 -0.31 15.49
C ALA A 175 -9.49 0.32 16.48
N GLY A 176 -9.83 -0.34 17.56
CA GLY A 176 -10.60 0.11 18.70
C GLY A 176 -11.70 1.14 18.41
N GLY A 177 -12.97 0.73 18.45
CA GLY A 177 -14.08 1.64 18.28
C GLY A 177 -14.37 2.14 16.86
N PHE A 178 -13.62 1.71 15.84
CA PHE A 178 -13.96 1.99 14.45
C PHE A 178 -15.26 1.26 14.06
N ASP A 179 -16.19 2.01 13.49
CA ASP A 179 -17.51 1.53 13.11
C ASP A 179 -17.84 1.98 11.68
N ILE A 180 -18.12 1.04 10.80
CA ILE A 180 -18.33 1.32 9.36
C ILE A 180 -19.55 2.22 9.14
N GLU A 181 -20.63 2.03 9.87
CA GLU A 181 -21.82 2.86 9.69
C GLU A 181 -21.57 4.31 10.12
N ARG A 182 -20.97 4.49 11.30
CA ARG A 182 -20.66 5.81 11.84
C ARG A 182 -19.51 6.49 11.09
N ASP A 183 -18.39 5.77 10.91
CA ASP A 183 -17.11 6.36 10.49
C ASP A 183 -16.92 6.36 8.96
N VAL A 184 -17.80 5.68 8.22
CA VAL A 184 -17.70 5.58 6.75
C VAL A 184 -18.98 6.02 6.06
N ARG A 185 -20.13 5.43 6.45
CA ARG A 185 -21.36 5.56 5.67
C ARG A 185 -22.16 6.79 6.00
N THR A 186 -22.26 7.14 7.29
CA THR A 186 -23.12 8.20 7.78
C THR A 186 -22.37 9.52 7.88
N GLY A 187 -22.87 10.57 7.21
CA GLY A 187 -22.30 11.91 7.29
C GLY A 187 -21.11 12.18 6.37
N HIS A 188 -20.64 11.20 5.61
CA HIS A 188 -19.46 11.32 4.74
C HIS A 188 -19.79 11.44 3.24
N GLY A 189 -20.95 12.03 2.96
CA GLY A 189 -21.38 12.36 1.60
C GLY A 189 -21.74 11.14 0.74
N PRO A 190 -21.94 11.36 -0.57
CA PRO A 190 -22.38 10.32 -1.48
C PRO A 190 -21.37 9.17 -1.59
N LEU A 191 -20.07 9.44 -1.52
CA LEU A 191 -19.06 8.39 -1.62
C LEU A 191 -19.05 7.47 -0.40
N GLY A 192 -19.14 8.02 0.81
CA GLY A 192 -19.27 7.24 2.04
C GLY A 192 -20.54 6.38 2.05
N ALA A 193 -21.68 6.96 1.65
CA ALA A 193 -22.95 6.27 1.56
C ALA A 193 -22.94 5.08 0.58
N MET A 194 -22.01 5.07 -0.39
CA MET A 194 -21.84 3.95 -1.32
C MET A 194 -21.07 2.76 -0.76
N TYR A 195 -20.47 2.87 0.42
CA TYR A 195 -19.80 1.74 1.03
C TYR A 195 -20.80 0.58 1.27
N PRO A 196 -20.45 -0.68 0.96
CA PRO A 196 -21.37 -1.81 1.03
C PRO A 196 -21.96 -2.03 2.43
N VAL A 197 -23.30 -2.26 2.52
CA VAL A 197 -23.99 -2.54 3.78
C VAL A 197 -23.73 -3.93 4.34
N ASN A 198 -23.37 -4.90 3.50
CA ASN A 198 -23.12 -6.29 3.91
C ASN A 198 -21.69 -6.51 4.40
N THR A 199 -21.17 -5.56 5.16
CA THR A 199 -19.84 -5.61 5.76
C THR A 199 -19.86 -5.95 7.24
N ASP A 200 -20.94 -6.57 7.71
CA ASP A 200 -21.00 -7.26 9.00
C ASP A 200 -19.84 -8.27 9.19
N ARG A 201 -19.14 -8.57 8.07
CA ARG A 201 -17.91 -9.33 8.03
C ARG A 201 -16.81 -8.49 7.43
N PRO A 202 -15.98 -7.86 8.27
CA PRO A 202 -14.86 -7.05 7.82
C PRO A 202 -13.84 -7.79 6.93
N GLN A 203 -13.88 -9.10 6.85
CA GLN A 203 -12.98 -9.92 6.02
C GLN A 203 -13.11 -9.70 4.51
N LYS A 204 -14.10 -8.94 4.07
CA LYS A 204 -14.31 -8.67 2.64
C LYS A 204 -13.36 -7.62 2.05
N GLU A 205 -12.62 -6.91 2.88
CA GLU A 205 -11.64 -5.90 2.43
C GLU A 205 -10.23 -6.46 2.21
N GLY A 206 -10.09 -7.73 1.90
CA GLY A 206 -8.81 -8.36 1.63
C GLY A 206 -8.00 -7.67 0.53
N ASP A 207 -8.67 -7.12 -0.48
CA ASP A 207 -8.05 -6.42 -1.61
C ASP A 207 -7.39 -5.10 -1.21
N SER A 208 -7.82 -4.48 -0.11
CA SER A 208 -7.28 -3.20 0.36
C SER A 208 -5.78 -3.24 0.65
N MET A 209 -5.23 -4.39 0.99
CA MET A 209 -3.80 -4.57 1.26
C MET A 209 -2.93 -4.24 0.05
N THR A 210 -3.43 -4.45 -1.16
CA THR A 210 -2.68 -4.19 -2.40
C THR A 210 -2.37 -2.71 -2.58
N PHE A 211 -3.32 -1.82 -2.32
CA PHE A 211 -3.10 -0.38 -2.42
C PHE A 211 -2.55 0.23 -1.13
N LEU A 212 -2.94 -0.26 0.05
CA LEU A 212 -2.37 0.18 1.33
C LEU A 212 -0.85 -0.06 1.40
N TYR A 213 -0.37 -1.09 0.71
CA TYR A 213 1.04 -1.34 0.52
C TYR A 213 1.78 -0.17 -0.16
N LEU A 214 1.09 0.56 -1.03
CA LEU A 214 1.65 1.66 -1.84
C LEU A 214 1.41 3.05 -1.25
N VAL A 215 0.56 3.20 -0.23
CA VAL A 215 0.28 4.53 0.36
C VAL A 215 1.56 5.14 0.91
N PRO A 216 1.95 6.35 0.47
CA PRO A 216 3.22 6.98 0.86
C PRO A 216 3.14 7.57 2.28
N THR A 217 3.16 6.72 3.28
CA THR A 217 3.09 7.12 4.68
C THR A 217 4.41 7.63 5.26
N GLY A 218 5.51 7.54 4.49
CA GLY A 218 6.87 7.79 4.95
C GLY A 218 7.58 6.56 5.52
N MET A 219 6.85 5.48 5.75
CA MET A 219 7.40 4.21 6.23
C MET A 219 7.66 3.21 5.09
N ASN A 220 6.75 3.14 4.13
CA ASN A 220 6.79 2.13 3.07
C ASN A 220 7.85 2.44 2.00
N HIS A 221 8.37 1.37 1.43
CA HIS A 221 9.21 1.43 0.24
C HIS A 221 8.74 0.32 -0.71
N PRO A 222 8.01 0.65 -1.78
CA PRO A 222 7.33 -0.37 -2.61
C PRO A 222 8.27 -1.41 -3.23
N GLU A 223 9.52 -1.07 -3.53
CA GLU A 223 10.51 -2.01 -4.06
C GLU A 223 11.12 -2.93 -2.98
N HIS A 224 10.80 -2.71 -1.69
CA HIS A 224 11.29 -3.49 -0.56
C HIS A 224 10.14 -4.05 0.30
N PRO A 225 9.44 -5.11 -0.16
CA PRO A 225 8.28 -5.66 0.56
C PRO A 225 8.56 -6.16 1.97
N GLY A 226 9.81 -6.53 2.25
CA GLY A 226 10.26 -6.97 3.56
C GLY A 226 10.36 -5.84 4.60
N TRP A 227 10.28 -4.58 4.20
CA TRP A 227 10.42 -3.46 5.13
C TRP A 227 9.13 -3.10 5.87
N GLY A 228 7.97 -3.50 5.34
CA GLY A 228 6.66 -3.26 5.95
C GLY A 228 6.03 -1.92 5.58
N SER A 229 4.70 -1.92 5.60
CA SER A 229 3.82 -0.81 5.23
C SER A 229 2.45 -0.98 5.90
N TRP A 230 1.52 -0.07 5.68
CA TRP A 230 0.13 -0.27 6.09
C TRP A 230 -0.53 -1.50 5.44
N GLY A 231 -0.06 -1.90 4.26
CA GLY A 231 -0.49 -3.14 3.60
C GLY A 231 0.17 -4.41 4.14
N GLY A 232 1.05 -4.29 5.11
CA GLY A 232 1.76 -5.41 5.73
C GLY A 232 3.24 -5.50 5.36
N ARG A 233 3.88 -6.55 5.87
CA ARG A 233 5.25 -6.94 5.57
C ARG A 233 5.26 -8.32 4.91
N TYR A 234 6.11 -8.50 3.90
CA TYR A 234 6.12 -9.68 3.05
C TYR A 234 7.51 -10.30 3.01
N GLY A 235 7.60 -11.61 3.18
CA GLY A 235 8.84 -12.36 3.07
C GLY A 235 9.07 -12.88 1.65
N LEU A 236 10.33 -12.99 1.28
CA LEU A 236 10.72 -13.61 0.02
C LEU A 236 10.30 -15.08 0.03
N ARG A 237 9.67 -15.52 -1.04
CA ARG A 237 9.39 -16.93 -1.29
C ARG A 237 10.52 -17.52 -2.12
N GLU A 238 11.22 -18.47 -1.55
CA GLU A 238 12.14 -19.33 -2.28
C GLU A 238 11.34 -20.40 -3.02
N GLU A 239 11.19 -20.24 -4.33
CA GLU A 239 10.66 -21.31 -5.17
C GLU A 239 11.80 -22.22 -5.62
N LYS A 240 11.56 -23.53 -5.58
CA LYS A 240 12.51 -24.52 -6.14
C LYS A 240 12.72 -24.24 -7.63
N GLY A 241 13.88 -23.70 -7.97
CA GLY A 241 14.28 -23.40 -9.35
C GLY A 241 13.73 -22.09 -9.93
N GLY A 242 13.10 -21.24 -9.12
CA GLY A 242 12.57 -19.95 -9.57
C GLY A 242 13.55 -18.81 -9.40
N SER A 243 13.67 -17.94 -10.38
CA SER A 243 14.45 -16.69 -10.38
C SER A 243 13.56 -15.47 -10.13
N ARG A 244 12.43 -15.64 -9.43
CA ARG A 244 11.43 -14.61 -9.24
C ARG A 244 11.61 -13.91 -7.92
N PRO A 245 11.71 -12.58 -7.84
CA PRO A 245 11.48 -11.85 -6.62
C PRO A 245 9.98 -11.88 -6.30
N TYR A 246 9.54 -13.00 -5.76
CA TYR A 246 8.18 -13.23 -5.33
C TYR A 246 8.10 -13.14 -3.82
N TYR A 247 7.27 -12.24 -3.33
CA TYR A 247 7.04 -12.02 -1.91
C TYR A 247 5.63 -12.40 -1.53
N TRP A 248 5.44 -12.92 -0.33
CA TRP A 248 4.13 -13.30 0.20
C TRP A 248 3.99 -13.03 1.69
N ALA A 249 2.76 -13.10 2.20
CA ALA A 249 2.43 -12.78 3.59
C ALA A 249 2.77 -13.96 4.55
N ASN A 250 4.03 -14.40 4.59
CA ASN A 250 4.50 -15.54 5.38
C ASN A 250 5.32 -15.15 6.62
N VAL A 251 5.50 -13.86 6.86
CA VAL A 251 6.29 -13.32 7.97
C VAL A 251 5.42 -12.92 9.16
N ALA A 252 6.03 -12.79 10.32
CA ALA A 252 5.38 -12.38 11.56
C ALA A 252 6.20 -11.28 12.24
N ASP A 253 5.52 -10.38 12.97
CA ASP A 253 6.14 -9.32 13.74
C ASP A 253 5.95 -9.54 15.23
N ALA A 254 6.95 -9.12 16.01
CA ALA A 254 6.84 -8.99 17.46
C ALA A 254 6.09 -7.70 17.79
N TRP A 255 5.00 -7.80 18.52
CA TRP A 255 4.21 -6.65 18.95
C TRP A 255 3.47 -7.01 20.24
N HIS A 256 3.42 -6.09 21.22
CA HIS A 256 2.84 -6.33 22.52
C HIS A 256 3.29 -7.67 23.18
N GLY A 257 4.60 -7.94 23.10
CA GLY A 257 5.21 -9.11 23.76
C GLY A 257 4.90 -10.48 23.12
N THR A 258 4.26 -10.50 21.96
CA THR A 258 3.98 -11.75 21.22
C THR A 258 4.37 -11.61 19.76
N VAL A 259 4.68 -12.75 19.13
CA VAL A 259 5.04 -12.81 17.69
C VAL A 259 3.87 -13.45 16.94
N LYS A 260 3.26 -12.73 16.03
CA LYS A 260 2.15 -13.24 15.21
C LYS A 260 2.21 -12.67 13.80
N ARG A 261 1.67 -13.42 12.86
CA ARG A 261 1.51 -13.00 11.46
C ARG A 261 0.59 -11.78 11.34
N ASP A 262 -0.48 -11.73 12.13
CA ASP A 262 -1.43 -10.61 12.14
C ASP A 262 -0.81 -9.28 12.56
N HIS A 263 0.31 -9.32 13.31
CA HIS A 263 0.97 -8.12 13.80
C HIS A 263 1.59 -7.27 12.69
N VAL A 264 1.89 -7.86 11.52
CA VAL A 264 2.38 -7.10 10.34
C VAL A 264 1.36 -6.08 9.83
N LEU A 265 0.11 -6.20 10.25
CA LEU A 265 -1.00 -5.30 9.93
C LEU A 265 -1.59 -4.64 11.18
N ALA A 266 -1.84 -5.43 12.24
CA ALA A 266 -2.53 -4.98 13.43
C ALA A 266 -1.86 -3.77 14.10
N ARG A 267 -0.53 -3.72 14.06
CA ARG A 267 0.25 -2.60 14.61
C ARG A 267 -0.02 -1.26 13.93
N TRP A 268 -0.53 -1.26 12.69
CA TRP A 268 -0.85 -0.07 11.91
C TRP A 268 -2.36 0.25 11.89
N ALA A 269 -3.19 -0.63 12.47
CA ALA A 269 -4.63 -0.61 12.28
C ALA A 269 -5.27 0.71 12.70
N VAL A 270 -4.89 1.27 13.84
CA VAL A 270 -5.43 2.55 14.33
C VAL A 270 -5.06 3.69 13.37
N ALA A 271 -3.79 3.79 13.00
CA ALA A 271 -3.32 4.86 12.11
C ALA A 271 -4.01 4.82 10.75
N LEU A 272 -4.10 3.64 10.13
CA LEU A 272 -4.73 3.52 8.80
C LEU A 272 -6.25 3.73 8.85
N GLN A 273 -6.94 3.31 9.91
CA GLN A 273 -8.39 3.54 10.05
C GLN A 273 -8.69 5.02 10.29
N ASN A 274 -7.89 5.70 11.10
CA ASN A 274 -8.01 7.14 11.30
C ASN A 274 -7.75 7.91 9.99
N ASP A 275 -6.73 7.54 9.22
CA ASP A 275 -6.45 8.16 7.92
C ASP A 275 -7.62 7.95 6.94
N PHE A 276 -8.21 6.76 6.92
CA PHE A 276 -9.38 6.47 6.09
C PHE A 276 -10.59 7.31 6.50
N LYS A 277 -10.84 7.44 7.82
CA LYS A 277 -11.90 8.29 8.36
C LYS A 277 -11.69 9.76 7.98
N ALA A 278 -10.49 10.30 8.19
CA ALA A 278 -10.18 11.68 7.82
C ALA A 278 -10.43 11.96 6.33
N ARG A 279 -10.01 11.04 5.45
CA ARG A 279 -10.25 11.18 4.01
C ARG A 279 -11.73 11.13 3.63
N LEU A 280 -12.57 10.49 4.44
CA LEU A 280 -14.02 10.53 4.28
C LEU A 280 -14.60 11.86 4.80
N ASP A 281 -14.05 12.41 5.89
CA ASP A 281 -14.38 13.75 6.36
C ASP A 281 -14.05 14.80 5.28
N TRP A 282 -12.94 14.64 4.55
CA TRP A 282 -12.56 15.52 3.43
C TRP A 282 -13.57 15.50 2.27
N CYS A 283 -14.45 14.50 2.18
CA CYS A 283 -15.53 14.50 1.19
C CYS A 283 -16.60 15.57 1.44
N VAL A 284 -16.72 16.05 2.68
CA VAL A 284 -17.84 16.89 3.13
C VAL A 284 -17.42 18.14 3.89
N ALA A 285 -16.25 18.15 4.47
CA ALA A 285 -15.72 19.28 5.25
C ALA A 285 -14.78 20.15 4.40
N PRO A 286 -14.75 21.49 4.59
CA PRO A 286 -13.71 22.33 4.05
C PRO A 286 -12.37 22.09 4.78
N PHE A 287 -11.27 22.55 4.19
CA PHE A 287 -9.92 22.32 4.72
C PHE A 287 -9.80 22.69 6.21
N GLU A 288 -10.31 23.85 6.60
CA GLU A 288 -10.16 24.40 7.96
C GLU A 288 -11.00 23.67 9.03
N GLN A 289 -11.83 22.69 8.62
CA GLN A 289 -12.70 21.90 9.50
C GLN A 289 -12.35 20.42 9.51
N ALA A 290 -11.31 20.03 8.83
CA ALA A 290 -10.85 18.65 8.75
C ALA A 290 -9.40 18.55 9.20
N ASN A 291 -9.03 17.41 9.76
CA ASN A 291 -7.65 17.14 10.16
C ASN A 291 -6.80 16.65 9.00
N HIS A 292 -5.53 17.06 8.96
CA HIS A 292 -4.53 16.66 7.99
C HIS A 292 -3.30 16.08 8.69
N PRO A 293 -2.63 15.08 8.05
CA PRO A 293 -1.52 14.41 8.71
C PRO A 293 -0.30 15.30 8.85
N PRO A 294 0.53 15.06 9.89
CA PRO A 294 1.76 15.80 10.09
C PRO A 294 2.74 15.63 8.91
N LEU A 295 3.53 16.67 8.66
CA LEU A 295 4.60 16.72 7.67
C LEU A 295 5.92 16.33 8.35
N VAL A 296 6.21 15.03 8.37
CA VAL A 296 7.36 14.48 9.08
C VAL A 296 8.66 14.83 8.36
N THR A 297 9.57 15.45 9.08
CA THR A 297 10.90 15.81 8.58
C THR A 297 11.97 15.37 9.57
N VAL A 298 12.87 14.51 9.13
CA VAL A 298 14.05 14.10 9.90
C VAL A 298 15.30 14.63 9.22
N ALA A 299 16.19 15.25 9.99
CA ALA A 299 17.42 15.82 9.46
C ALA A 299 18.37 14.73 8.91
N GLY A 300 18.96 14.98 7.75
CA GLY A 300 19.93 14.11 7.08
C GLY A 300 19.30 13.08 6.15
N GLU A 301 20.12 12.17 5.67
CA GLU A 301 19.70 11.16 4.69
C GLU A 301 18.94 9.98 5.37
N ALA A 302 18.00 9.39 4.62
CA ALA A 302 17.25 8.25 5.12
C ALA A 302 18.08 6.97 5.18
N ILE A 303 19.10 6.81 4.33
CA ILE A 303 20.04 5.68 4.36
C ILE A 303 21.41 6.23 4.73
N ARG A 304 22.01 5.68 5.78
CA ARG A 304 23.30 6.16 6.34
C ARG A 304 24.27 5.01 6.54
N HIS A 305 25.51 5.23 6.15
CA HIS A 305 26.62 4.34 6.51
C HIS A 305 27.25 4.79 7.82
N VAL A 306 27.41 3.87 8.76
CA VAL A 306 27.89 4.18 10.11
C VAL A 306 29.00 3.24 10.52
N LYS A 307 29.91 3.71 11.39
CA LYS A 307 30.96 2.89 11.98
C LYS A 307 30.50 2.28 13.30
N PRO A 308 30.93 1.05 13.63
CA PRO A 308 30.66 0.48 14.94
C PRO A 308 31.09 1.42 16.08
N GLY A 309 30.22 1.60 17.06
CA GLY A 309 30.46 2.50 18.20
C GLY A 309 30.23 3.99 17.92
N GLU A 310 29.88 4.37 16.70
CA GLU A 310 29.54 5.76 16.35
C GLU A 310 28.28 6.20 17.07
N ARG A 311 28.31 7.41 17.64
CA ARG A 311 27.13 8.00 18.27
C ARG A 311 26.28 8.72 17.22
N ILE A 312 25.09 8.22 16.98
CA ILE A 312 24.16 8.73 15.97
C ILE A 312 23.07 9.55 16.66
N GLY A 313 22.91 10.78 16.20
CA GLY A 313 21.78 11.65 16.58
C GLY A 313 20.74 11.72 15.48
N LEU A 314 19.47 11.62 15.83
CA LEU A 314 18.31 11.80 14.95
C LEU A 314 17.51 12.99 15.45
N ASP A 315 17.15 13.90 14.55
CA ASP A 315 16.46 15.15 14.85
C ASP A 315 15.26 15.34 13.92
N ALA A 316 14.07 15.34 14.49
CA ALA A 316 12.79 15.56 13.81
C ALA A 316 12.12 16.87 14.24
N THR A 317 12.85 17.83 14.82
CA THR A 317 12.29 19.10 15.30
C THR A 317 11.74 19.99 14.20
N ALA A 318 12.07 19.71 12.92
CA ALA A 318 11.52 20.41 11.76
C ALA A 318 10.16 19.83 11.29
N THR A 319 9.64 18.83 11.96
CA THR A 319 8.29 18.29 11.68
C THR A 319 7.23 19.34 12.05
N THR A 320 6.25 19.49 11.18
CA THR A 320 5.15 20.45 11.35
C THR A 320 3.81 19.77 11.18
N ASP A 321 2.79 20.43 11.63
CA ASP A 321 1.39 20.04 11.44
C ASP A 321 0.65 21.15 10.69
N PRO A 322 -0.23 20.83 9.71
CA PRO A 322 -0.97 21.84 8.94
C PRO A 322 -1.88 22.72 9.80
N GLU A 323 -2.54 22.15 10.79
CA GLU A 323 -3.44 22.82 11.73
C GLU A 323 -2.71 23.37 12.96
N SER A 324 -1.41 23.07 13.08
CA SER A 324 -0.59 23.39 14.25
C SER A 324 -0.99 22.61 15.49
N ASP A 325 -1.50 21.42 15.32
CA ASP A 325 -1.82 20.51 16.40
C ASP A 325 -0.57 20.04 17.15
N ALA A 326 -0.75 19.67 18.42
CA ALA A 326 0.32 19.12 19.21
C ALA A 326 0.76 17.76 18.65
N LEU A 327 2.07 17.57 18.49
CA LEU A 327 2.64 16.35 17.92
C LEU A 327 3.23 15.46 19.00
N SER A 328 2.96 14.17 18.90
CA SER A 328 3.63 13.10 19.64
C SER A 328 4.63 12.38 18.75
N PHE A 329 5.78 11.98 19.32
CA PHE A 329 6.87 11.35 18.59
C PHE A 329 7.19 10.02 19.26
N GLU A 330 7.15 8.93 18.49
CA GLU A 330 7.53 7.60 18.92
C GLU A 330 8.66 7.06 18.05
N TRP A 331 9.84 6.89 18.63
CA TRP A 331 11.01 6.31 17.97
C TRP A 331 11.18 4.86 18.39
N TYR A 332 11.34 3.97 17.42
CA TYR A 332 11.62 2.56 17.72
C TYR A 332 12.50 1.92 16.66
N VAL A 333 13.21 0.89 17.08
CA VAL A 333 13.89 -0.03 16.16
C VAL A 333 12.85 -1.00 15.62
N TYR A 334 12.89 -1.26 14.31
CA TYR A 334 12.03 -2.26 13.64
C TYR A 334 12.88 -3.44 13.17
N PRO A 335 13.20 -4.40 14.08
CA PRO A 335 14.16 -5.45 13.81
C PRO A 335 13.75 -6.34 12.66
N GLU A 336 12.45 -6.65 12.55
CA GLU A 336 11.92 -7.55 11.53
C GLU A 336 12.01 -7.00 10.11
N ALA A 337 12.15 -5.68 9.96
CA ALA A 337 12.35 -5.03 8.68
C ALA A 337 13.82 -5.01 8.25
N GLY A 338 14.72 -5.14 9.20
CA GLY A 338 16.16 -5.17 8.97
C GLY A 338 16.74 -6.57 8.86
N SER A 339 18.07 -6.64 8.80
CA SER A 339 18.84 -7.86 8.80
C SER A 339 19.90 -7.91 9.92
N TYR A 340 19.87 -6.94 10.85
CA TYR A 340 20.71 -6.93 12.02
C TYR A 340 20.23 -7.95 13.06
N GLU A 341 21.11 -8.86 13.47
CA GLU A 341 20.80 -9.97 14.39
C GLU A 341 21.55 -9.85 15.73
N GLY A 342 22.19 -8.72 16.00
CA GLY A 342 22.93 -8.49 17.24
C GLY A 342 22.03 -8.13 18.42
N PRO A 343 22.62 -7.72 19.55
CA PRO A 343 21.89 -7.26 20.73
C PRO A 343 20.93 -6.11 20.42
N PRO A 344 19.81 -5.96 21.15
CA PRO A 344 18.89 -4.85 20.96
C PRO A 344 19.61 -3.50 21.03
N VAL A 345 19.29 -2.60 20.09
CA VAL A 345 19.79 -1.22 20.07
C VAL A 345 18.84 -0.34 20.87
N GLU A 346 19.37 0.30 21.91
CA GLU A 346 18.58 1.20 22.75
C GLU A 346 18.62 2.62 22.18
N LEU A 347 17.43 3.23 22.03
CA LEU A 347 17.25 4.61 21.63
C LEU A 347 17.07 5.48 22.89
N HIS A 348 17.92 6.48 23.06
CA HIS A 348 17.87 7.39 24.21
C HIS A 348 17.32 8.74 23.76
N SER A 349 16.17 9.13 24.30
CA SER A 349 15.53 10.40 24.01
C SER A 349 15.83 11.40 25.14
N SER A 350 16.27 12.60 24.77
CA SER A 350 16.31 13.76 25.67
C SER A 350 15.12 14.69 25.48
N GLU A 351 14.53 14.64 24.30
CA GLU A 351 13.35 15.41 23.85
C GLU A 351 12.52 14.48 22.93
N PRO A 352 11.18 14.63 22.89
CA PRO A 352 10.35 13.75 22.06
C PRO A 352 10.78 13.67 20.60
N ALA A 353 11.17 14.79 20.00
CA ALA A 353 11.58 14.89 18.60
C ALA A 353 13.04 14.46 18.33
N ARG A 354 13.82 14.11 19.39
CA ARG A 354 15.25 13.78 19.25
C ARG A 354 15.61 12.50 19.96
N VAL A 355 16.37 11.66 19.30
CA VAL A 355 16.96 10.47 19.90
C VAL A 355 18.41 10.32 19.52
N VAL A 356 19.17 9.64 20.38
CA VAL A 356 20.53 9.24 20.12
C VAL A 356 20.68 7.74 20.40
N PHE A 357 21.55 7.09 19.65
CA PHE A 357 21.95 5.70 19.91
C PHE A 357 23.41 5.49 19.51
N THR A 358 23.97 4.38 19.93
CA THR A 358 25.30 3.94 19.50
C THR A 358 25.13 2.91 18.38
N ALA A 359 25.76 3.17 17.24
CA ALA A 359 25.70 2.25 16.09
C ALA A 359 26.28 0.89 16.47
N PRO A 360 25.56 -0.20 16.24
CA PRO A 360 26.05 -1.54 16.49
C PRO A 360 27.07 -1.93 15.42
N GLU A 361 27.65 -3.11 15.56
CA GLU A 361 28.50 -3.70 14.53
C GLU A 361 27.63 -4.13 13.34
N LEU A 362 27.76 -3.43 12.23
CA LEU A 362 27.09 -3.69 10.96
C LEU A 362 28.14 -3.86 9.87
N ASP A 363 27.98 -4.84 9.01
CA ASP A 363 28.66 -4.90 7.71
C ASP A 363 27.83 -4.15 6.63
N GLU A 364 28.37 -4.03 5.45
CA GLU A 364 27.72 -3.29 4.34
C GLU A 364 26.39 -3.90 3.87
N THR A 365 26.16 -5.19 4.19
CA THR A 365 24.98 -5.97 3.80
C THR A 365 23.90 -6.01 4.89
N ARG A 366 24.25 -5.65 6.12
CA ARG A 366 23.32 -5.66 7.27
C ARG A 366 22.65 -4.31 7.44
N GLU A 367 21.36 -4.36 7.70
CA GLU A 367 20.52 -3.18 7.87
C GLU A 367 19.89 -3.14 9.26
N LEU A 368 20.04 -2.00 9.93
CA LEU A 368 19.28 -1.64 11.12
C LEU A 368 18.24 -0.60 10.73
N HIS A 369 16.96 -0.87 10.97
CA HIS A 369 15.88 0.06 10.70
C HIS A 369 15.42 0.76 11.97
N VAL A 370 15.45 2.09 11.95
CA VAL A 370 14.83 2.94 12.98
C VAL A 370 13.64 3.65 12.33
N VAL A 371 12.50 3.59 12.97
CA VAL A 371 11.26 4.23 12.51
C VAL A 371 10.84 5.28 13.51
N LEU A 372 10.47 6.45 13.02
CA LEU A 372 9.74 7.47 13.74
C LEU A 372 8.28 7.42 13.32
N ALA A 373 7.37 7.32 14.26
CA ALA A 373 5.95 7.62 14.09
C ALA A 373 5.65 8.98 14.73
N VAL A 374 5.03 9.87 13.97
CA VAL A 374 4.53 11.16 14.46
C VAL A 374 3.03 11.17 14.34
N THR A 375 2.35 11.45 15.45
CA THR A 375 0.89 11.51 15.51
C THR A 375 0.47 12.90 16.02
N ASP A 376 -0.47 13.53 15.32
CA ASP A 376 -1.09 14.78 15.75
C ASP A 376 -2.15 14.55 16.85
N ALA A 377 -2.65 15.65 17.40
CA ALA A 377 -3.73 15.64 18.39
C ALA A 377 -5.10 16.01 17.77
N GLY A 378 -5.21 15.97 16.45
CA GLY A 378 -6.45 16.25 15.74
C GLY A 378 -7.51 15.14 15.86
N GLU A 379 -8.66 15.34 15.27
CA GLU A 379 -9.77 14.37 15.29
C GLU A 379 -10.20 14.04 13.84
N PRO A 380 -9.98 12.79 13.40
CA PRO A 380 -9.23 11.71 14.06
C PRO A 380 -7.71 12.01 14.08
N ALA A 381 -7.02 11.53 15.11
CA ALA A 381 -5.56 11.69 15.18
C ALA A 381 -4.86 10.95 14.06
N LEU A 382 -4.00 11.64 13.31
CA LEU A 382 -3.35 11.12 12.11
C LEU A 382 -1.86 10.86 12.32
N THR A 383 -1.36 9.79 11.72
CA THR A 383 0.03 9.36 11.87
C THR A 383 0.75 9.35 10.53
N ARG A 384 1.98 9.88 10.52
CA ARG A 384 2.96 9.71 9.43
C ARG A 384 4.29 9.26 10.01
N TYR A 385 5.14 8.75 9.14
CA TYR A 385 6.36 8.09 9.56
C TYR A 385 7.58 8.66 8.85
N ALA A 386 8.74 8.37 9.43
CA ALA A 386 10.02 8.40 8.74
C ALA A 386 10.78 7.11 9.04
N ARG A 387 11.34 6.50 7.99
CA ARG A 387 12.20 5.33 8.10
C ARG A 387 13.65 5.74 7.87
N LEU A 388 14.52 5.36 8.78
CA LEU A 388 15.96 5.55 8.65
C LEU A 388 16.64 4.18 8.67
N ILE A 389 17.57 3.99 7.77
CA ILE A 389 18.27 2.73 7.56
C ILE A 389 19.75 2.95 7.77
N PHE A 390 20.34 2.13 8.62
CA PHE A 390 21.77 2.19 8.94
C PHE A 390 22.44 0.94 8.40
N ARG A 391 23.55 1.13 7.70
CA ARG A 391 24.41 0.08 7.14
C ARG A 391 25.84 0.26 7.64
N GLY A 392 26.63 -0.80 7.60
CA GLY A 392 28.04 -0.70 7.86
C GLY A 392 28.79 0.17 6.84
N PRO A 393 30.07 0.47 7.10
CA PRO A 393 30.88 1.27 6.18
C PRO A 393 30.92 0.62 4.79
N GLN A 394 30.90 1.44 3.75
CA GLN A 394 31.19 0.96 2.40
C GLN A 394 32.64 0.51 2.34
N ALA A 395 32.89 -0.63 1.68
CA ALA A 395 34.26 -1.03 1.40
C ALA A 395 34.90 0.03 0.48
N ASP A 396 36.09 0.51 0.85
CA ASP A 396 36.86 1.38 -0.01
C ASP A 396 37.21 0.61 -1.30
N HIS A 397 36.67 1.02 -2.42
CA HIS A 397 36.94 0.47 -3.75
C HIS A 397 38.12 1.17 -4.40
#